data_665345bd9ae190d2a6029d3d3dd12b60
#
_entry.id   665345bd9ae190d2a6029d3d3dd12b60
#
_cell.length_a   1.000
_cell.length_b   1.000
_cell.length_c   1.000
_cell.angle_alpha   90.00
_cell.angle_beta   90.00
_cell.angle_gamma   90.00
#
_symmetry.space_group_name_H-M   'P 1'
#
loop_
_entity.id
_entity.type
_entity.pdbx_description
1 polymer ?
#
loop_
_entity_poly.entity_id
_entity_poly.type
_entity_poly.pdbx_seq_one_letter_code
_entity_poly.pdbx_strand_id
1 'polypeptide(L)'
;MSRTLIRLFAFIAIVFGTTAYGASAVYAHNTQETSSPASGEVLVLAPTEWIVGFTKSVPLASASGEIVGSDGVRVALAPPRHGATDNIIVFDLPPNLVGSVTARWRLVGVDGHVISGRIPFSVGSGAAVVPDGTVTPNAVVEPVAAVVEESDSTVGEPIRFSLRLVNYVSLMALAGVLMAEWLLAQGTLGLSLARRVAFIGALGVAITPLFQLLIFVDDIQIAGNSWLSGFGDAIGSTPGGMLFAKAVLGLLLVALVRGTADIGALNSVRSRLIAATGVMYLVALAYVGHSRSQAAPWLGVPVDVLHTAAAATWLGGLA
;
A
#
# COMPACT_ATOMS: atom_id res chain seq x y z
N MET A 1 -40.59 -20.44 -4.42
CA MET A 1 -39.48 -19.52 -4.71
C MET A 1 -39.84 -18.71 -5.96
N SER A 2 -39.78 -17.40 -5.89
CA SER A 2 -40.14 -16.57 -7.04
C SER A 2 -39.11 -16.71 -8.17
N ARG A 3 -39.55 -16.63 -9.45
CA ARG A 3 -38.64 -16.71 -10.62
C ARG A 3 -37.49 -15.68 -10.55
N THR A 4 -37.73 -14.57 -9.86
CA THR A 4 -36.74 -13.52 -9.61
C THR A 4 -35.62 -13.98 -8.66
N LEU A 5 -35.96 -14.71 -7.59
CA LEU A 5 -34.98 -15.28 -6.66
C LEU A 5 -34.10 -16.34 -7.33
N ILE A 6 -34.69 -17.19 -8.20
CA ILE A 6 -33.91 -18.20 -8.95
C ILE A 6 -32.92 -17.52 -9.91
N ARG A 7 -33.33 -16.44 -10.60
CA ARG A 7 -32.45 -15.69 -11.51
C ARG A 7 -31.35 -14.99 -10.77
N LEU A 8 -31.63 -14.42 -9.60
CA LEU A 8 -30.62 -13.78 -8.74
C LEU A 8 -29.62 -14.82 -8.22
N PHE A 9 -30.07 -15.98 -7.75
CA PHE A 9 -29.18 -17.06 -7.32
C PHE A 9 -28.32 -17.62 -8.46
N ALA A 10 -28.89 -17.78 -9.65
CA ALA A 10 -28.15 -18.21 -10.83
C ALA A 10 -27.10 -17.18 -11.25
N PHE A 11 -27.44 -15.90 -11.21
CA PHE A 11 -26.48 -14.80 -11.49
C PHE A 11 -25.34 -14.77 -10.46
N ILE A 12 -25.65 -14.86 -9.17
CA ILE A 12 -24.64 -14.93 -8.10
C ILE A 12 -23.76 -16.16 -8.26
N ALA A 13 -24.32 -17.33 -8.56
CA ALA A 13 -23.57 -18.56 -8.78
C ALA A 13 -22.64 -18.48 -10.01
N ILE A 14 -23.08 -17.84 -11.10
CA ILE A 14 -22.26 -17.59 -12.29
C ILE A 14 -21.11 -16.62 -11.95
N VAL A 15 -21.38 -15.50 -11.28
CA VAL A 15 -20.37 -14.53 -10.87
C VAL A 15 -19.36 -15.15 -9.91
N PHE A 16 -19.81 -15.91 -8.90
CA PHE A 16 -18.90 -16.62 -7.97
C PHE A 16 -18.14 -17.75 -8.68
N GLY A 17 -18.78 -18.50 -9.58
CA GLY A 17 -18.13 -19.57 -10.34
C GLY A 17 -17.04 -19.03 -11.28
N THR A 18 -17.25 -17.93 -11.96
CA THR A 18 -16.26 -17.33 -12.86
C THR A 18 -15.08 -16.70 -12.10
N THR A 19 -15.30 -16.14 -10.91
CA THR A 19 -14.23 -15.60 -10.06
C THR A 19 -13.38 -16.72 -9.43
N ALA A 20 -13.97 -17.86 -9.08
CA ALA A 20 -13.25 -18.99 -8.49
C ALA A 20 -12.37 -19.75 -9.51
N TYR A 21 -12.76 -19.81 -10.77
CA TYR A 21 -12.00 -20.49 -11.83
C TYR A 21 -10.83 -19.67 -12.40
N GLY A 22 -10.79 -18.37 -12.18
CA GLY A 22 -9.77 -17.46 -12.72
C GLY A 22 -8.69 -17.03 -11.73
N ALA A 23 -8.76 -17.46 -10.48
CA ALA A 23 -7.76 -17.11 -9.48
C ALA A 23 -6.51 -17.99 -9.58
N SER A 24 -5.70 -17.79 -10.61
CA SER A 24 -4.27 -18.08 -10.49
C SER A 24 -3.74 -17.27 -9.31
N ALA A 25 -2.96 -17.91 -8.41
CA ALA A 25 -2.27 -17.19 -7.35
C ALA A 25 -1.33 -16.16 -8.02
N VAL A 26 -1.84 -14.95 -8.25
CA VAL A 26 -1.03 -13.83 -8.69
C VAL A 26 -0.22 -13.43 -7.47
N TYR A 27 1.07 -13.71 -7.47
CA TYR A 27 2.01 -13.14 -6.53
C TYR A 27 1.99 -11.62 -6.73
N ALA A 28 1.10 -10.95 -6.00
CA ALA A 28 0.92 -9.51 -6.10
C ALA A 28 2.11 -8.77 -5.50
N HIS A 29 2.80 -9.39 -4.54
CA HIS A 29 3.92 -8.80 -3.83
C HIS A 29 5.20 -8.83 -4.67
N ASN A 30 5.97 -7.75 -4.56
CA ASN A 30 7.32 -7.69 -5.08
C ASN A 30 8.24 -8.43 -4.12
N THR A 31 9.04 -9.37 -4.60
CA THR A 31 9.96 -10.16 -3.77
C THR A 31 11.39 -9.94 -4.25
N GLN A 32 12.33 -9.95 -3.31
CA GLN A 32 13.74 -9.93 -3.62
C GLN A 32 14.14 -11.28 -4.25
N GLU A 33 14.84 -11.25 -5.38
CA GLU A 33 15.35 -12.42 -6.08
C GLU A 33 16.86 -12.56 -5.92
N THR A 34 17.57 -11.45 -6.02
CA THR A 34 19.04 -11.45 -6.03
C THR A 34 19.61 -10.36 -5.13
N SER A 35 20.83 -10.56 -4.64
CA SER A 35 21.62 -9.54 -3.97
C SER A 35 23.11 -9.74 -4.24
N SER A 36 23.84 -8.66 -4.43
CA SER A 36 25.29 -8.65 -4.46
C SER A 36 25.82 -7.45 -3.64
N PRO A 37 26.47 -7.67 -2.50
CA PRO A 37 26.85 -8.98 -1.93
C PRO A 37 25.67 -9.89 -1.63
N ALA A 38 25.90 -11.20 -1.71
CA ALA A 38 24.93 -12.21 -1.33
C ALA A 38 24.87 -12.39 0.20
N SER A 39 23.76 -12.98 0.68
CA SER A 39 23.62 -13.28 2.10
C SER A 39 24.67 -14.28 2.57
N GLY A 40 25.43 -13.94 3.63
CA GLY A 40 26.50 -14.76 4.17
C GLY A 40 27.83 -14.68 3.39
N GLU A 41 27.92 -13.85 2.36
CA GLU A 41 29.15 -13.71 1.56
C GLU A 41 30.29 -13.10 2.39
N VAL A 42 31.51 -13.63 2.18
CA VAL A 42 32.73 -13.12 2.80
C VAL A 42 33.60 -12.49 1.73
N LEU A 43 33.77 -11.19 1.80
CA LEU A 43 34.50 -10.40 0.81
C LEU A 43 35.90 -10.03 1.35
N VAL A 44 36.90 -10.10 0.50
CA VAL A 44 38.27 -9.66 0.83
C VAL A 44 38.39 -8.13 0.83
N LEU A 45 37.66 -7.48 -0.08
CA LEU A 45 37.61 -6.03 -0.26
C LEU A 45 36.22 -5.51 -0.03
N ALA A 46 36.11 -4.32 0.55
CA ALA A 46 34.81 -3.65 0.70
C ALA A 46 34.17 -3.41 -0.68
N PRO A 47 32.93 -3.82 -0.89
CA PRO A 47 32.21 -3.52 -2.12
C PRO A 47 31.85 -2.03 -2.14
N THR A 48 31.85 -1.43 -3.31
CA THR A 48 31.46 -0.02 -3.51
C THR A 48 29.97 0.15 -3.71
N GLU A 49 29.30 -0.92 -4.11
CA GLU A 49 27.87 -0.94 -4.42
C GLU A 49 27.19 -2.16 -3.81
N TRP A 50 25.93 -1.98 -3.47
CA TRP A 50 25.04 -3.05 -3.10
C TRP A 50 23.88 -3.10 -4.10
N ILE A 51 23.79 -4.22 -4.81
CA ILE A 51 22.83 -4.44 -5.88
C ILE A 51 21.75 -5.39 -5.38
N VAL A 52 20.47 -4.99 -5.50
CA VAL A 52 19.33 -5.82 -5.10
C VAL A 52 18.36 -5.94 -6.26
N GLY A 53 18.08 -7.18 -6.68
CA GLY A 53 17.14 -7.48 -7.74
C GLY A 53 15.81 -7.99 -7.20
N PHE A 54 14.73 -7.56 -7.82
CA PHE A 54 13.34 -7.86 -7.44
C PHE A 54 12.57 -8.49 -8.60
N THR A 55 11.45 -9.16 -8.28
CA THR A 55 10.55 -9.76 -9.28
C THR A 55 9.82 -8.73 -10.12
N LYS A 56 9.67 -7.50 -9.62
CA LYS A 56 8.93 -6.41 -10.28
C LYS A 56 9.69 -5.10 -10.16
N SER A 57 9.32 -4.14 -11.01
CA SER A 57 9.78 -2.75 -10.96
C SER A 57 9.67 -2.14 -9.55
N VAL A 58 10.69 -1.39 -9.14
CA VAL A 58 10.80 -0.75 -7.84
C VAL A 58 10.67 0.77 -7.97
N PRO A 59 9.71 1.40 -7.30
CA PRO A 59 9.64 2.86 -7.22
C PRO A 59 10.79 3.42 -6.35
N LEU A 60 11.76 4.11 -6.95
CA LEU A 60 12.91 4.66 -6.22
C LEU A 60 12.55 5.67 -5.13
N ALA A 61 11.49 6.46 -5.34
CA ALA A 61 11.05 7.48 -4.39
C ALA A 61 10.67 6.92 -3.00
N SER A 62 10.41 5.61 -2.91
CA SER A 62 10.06 4.93 -1.66
C SER A 62 11.14 3.97 -1.18
N ALA A 63 12.23 3.82 -1.95
CA ALA A 63 13.30 2.89 -1.64
C ALA A 63 14.35 3.56 -0.76
N SER A 64 14.75 2.88 0.30
CA SER A 64 15.77 3.34 1.23
C SER A 64 16.67 2.18 1.67
N GLY A 65 17.88 2.49 2.07
CA GLY A 65 18.84 1.52 2.57
C GLY A 65 19.62 2.03 3.77
N GLU A 66 20.04 1.11 4.62
CA GLU A 66 20.96 1.38 5.73
C GLU A 66 21.95 0.23 5.89
N ILE A 67 23.08 0.53 6.44
CA ILE A 67 24.10 -0.44 6.89
C ILE A 67 24.14 -0.45 8.40
N VAL A 68 24.19 -1.65 8.97
CA VAL A 68 24.42 -1.88 10.39
C VAL A 68 25.75 -2.59 10.55
N GLY A 69 26.70 -1.94 11.20
CA GLY A 69 28.02 -2.52 11.53
C GLY A 69 27.95 -3.52 12.69
N SER A 70 29.05 -4.23 12.94
CA SER A 70 29.17 -5.16 14.08
C SER A 70 29.05 -4.47 15.45
N ASP A 71 29.25 -3.17 15.49
CA ASP A 71 29.08 -2.31 16.67
C ASP A 71 27.62 -1.86 16.89
N GLY A 72 26.69 -2.26 15.99
CA GLY A 72 25.31 -1.88 16.01
C GLY A 72 25.03 -0.46 15.50
N VAL A 73 26.06 0.26 15.05
CA VAL A 73 25.89 1.60 14.47
C VAL A 73 25.17 1.48 13.13
N ARG A 74 24.12 2.28 12.97
CA ARG A 74 23.32 2.36 11.74
C ARG A 74 23.76 3.57 10.91
N VAL A 75 24.05 3.33 9.66
CA VAL A 75 24.43 4.36 8.67
C VAL A 75 23.42 4.32 7.52
N ALA A 76 22.65 5.39 7.37
CA ALA A 76 21.76 5.54 6.24
C ALA A 76 22.56 5.68 4.94
N LEU A 77 22.12 4.98 3.89
CA LEU A 77 22.71 5.09 2.57
C LEU A 77 22.08 6.25 1.79
N ALA A 78 22.80 6.77 0.81
CA ALA A 78 22.24 7.71 -0.15
C ALA A 78 21.03 7.07 -0.90
N PRO A 79 20.11 7.89 -1.44
CA PRO A 79 19.00 7.36 -2.24
C PRO A 79 19.51 6.44 -3.35
N PRO A 80 18.87 5.27 -3.56
CA PRO A 80 19.32 4.31 -4.57
C PRO A 80 19.03 4.82 -5.99
N ARG A 81 19.68 4.19 -6.95
CA ARG A 81 19.40 4.35 -8.38
C ARG A 81 18.93 3.03 -8.98
N HIS A 82 18.30 3.07 -10.17
CA HIS A 82 18.06 1.86 -10.94
C HIS A 82 19.37 1.30 -11.49
N GLY A 83 19.46 -0.03 -11.54
CA GLY A 83 20.52 -0.75 -12.25
C GLY A 83 20.25 -0.85 -13.75
N ALA A 84 20.57 -2.02 -14.34
CA ALA A 84 20.33 -2.26 -15.77
C ALA A 84 18.84 -2.26 -16.16
N THR A 85 17.97 -2.56 -15.21
CA THR A 85 16.51 -2.60 -15.36
C THR A 85 15.85 -1.96 -14.14
N ASP A 86 14.58 -1.58 -14.24
CA ASP A 86 13.81 -0.90 -13.19
C ASP A 86 13.42 -1.80 -12.01
N ASN A 87 13.62 -3.10 -12.11
CA ASN A 87 13.50 -4.05 -11.02
C ASN A 87 14.81 -4.29 -10.23
N ILE A 88 15.91 -3.64 -10.63
CA ILE A 88 17.19 -3.68 -9.92
C ILE A 88 17.44 -2.32 -9.30
N ILE A 89 17.74 -2.30 -7.99
CA ILE A 89 18.20 -1.10 -7.29
C ILE A 89 19.65 -1.25 -6.85
N VAL A 90 20.35 -0.13 -6.87
CA VAL A 90 21.77 -0.05 -6.51
C VAL A 90 21.94 1.03 -5.46
N PHE A 91 22.55 0.65 -4.34
CA PHE A 91 22.96 1.55 -3.28
C PHE A 91 24.47 1.72 -3.33
N ASP A 92 24.96 2.95 -3.19
CA ASP A 92 26.37 3.22 -2.99
C ASP A 92 26.74 2.91 -1.54
N LEU A 93 27.78 2.10 -1.34
CA LEU A 93 28.24 1.69 -0.03
C LEU A 93 29.39 2.59 0.47
N PRO A 94 29.51 2.81 1.79
CA PRO A 94 30.67 3.51 2.38
C PRO A 94 31.99 2.80 2.04
N PRO A 95 33.05 3.53 1.75
CA PRO A 95 34.32 2.95 1.23
C PRO A 95 35.11 2.11 2.25
N ASN A 96 34.82 2.21 3.55
CA ASN A 96 35.63 1.62 4.62
C ASN A 96 34.85 0.57 5.44
N LEU A 97 34.01 -0.22 4.79
CA LEU A 97 33.31 -1.31 5.46
C LEU A 97 34.31 -2.40 5.86
N VAL A 98 34.28 -2.81 7.15
CA VAL A 98 35.07 -3.89 7.69
C VAL A 98 34.29 -4.73 8.70
N GLY A 99 34.61 -6.01 8.78
CA GLY A 99 33.95 -6.93 9.71
C GLY A 99 32.56 -7.37 9.25
N SER A 100 31.73 -7.77 10.20
CA SER A 100 30.35 -8.19 9.92
C SER A 100 29.47 -6.98 9.66
N VAL A 101 28.76 -7.02 8.56
CA VAL A 101 27.86 -5.94 8.08
C VAL A 101 26.51 -6.54 7.78
N THR A 102 25.44 -5.85 8.17
CA THR A 102 24.09 -6.16 7.74
C THR A 102 23.53 -4.99 6.92
N ALA A 103 23.39 -5.19 5.63
CA ALA A 103 22.68 -4.25 4.76
C ALA A 103 21.18 -4.48 4.87
N ARG A 104 20.41 -3.41 5.06
CA ARG A 104 18.95 -3.44 5.16
C ARG A 104 18.36 -2.52 4.12
N TRP A 105 17.35 -3.00 3.42
CA TRP A 105 16.57 -2.20 2.48
C TRP A 105 15.11 -2.18 2.89
N ARG A 106 14.44 -1.12 2.48
CA ARG A 106 13.01 -0.94 2.65
C ARG A 106 12.45 -0.20 1.44
N LEU A 107 11.30 -0.61 0.96
CA LEU A 107 10.60 0.06 -0.12
C LEU A 107 9.09 -0.12 0.01
N VAL A 108 8.34 0.72 -0.69
CA VAL A 108 6.90 0.57 -0.85
C VAL A 108 6.63 0.08 -2.27
N GLY A 109 6.01 -1.07 -2.37
CA GLY A 109 5.60 -1.64 -3.64
C GLY A 109 4.57 -0.77 -4.37
N VAL A 110 4.36 -1.05 -5.64
CA VAL A 110 3.33 -0.37 -6.45
C VAL A 110 1.90 -0.60 -5.92
N ASP A 111 1.72 -1.65 -5.13
CA ASP A 111 0.49 -2.02 -4.43
C ASP A 111 0.30 -1.31 -3.07
N GLY A 112 1.26 -0.46 -2.68
CA GLY A 112 1.25 0.30 -1.44
C GLY A 112 1.69 -0.47 -0.19
N HIS A 113 2.13 -1.74 -0.32
CA HIS A 113 2.68 -2.48 0.80
C HIS A 113 4.14 -2.11 1.01
N VAL A 114 4.51 -1.94 2.29
CA VAL A 114 5.91 -1.77 2.69
C VAL A 114 6.54 -3.15 2.76
N ILE A 115 7.63 -3.34 2.03
CA ILE A 115 8.45 -4.54 2.09
C ILE A 115 9.88 -4.15 2.49
N SER A 116 10.53 -5.01 3.25
CA SER A 116 11.91 -4.81 3.70
C SER A 116 12.68 -6.12 3.67
N GLY A 117 13.98 -6.02 3.66
CA GLY A 117 14.85 -7.19 3.74
C GLY A 117 16.21 -6.83 4.33
N ARG A 118 16.94 -7.86 4.73
CA ARG A 118 18.28 -7.74 5.28
C ARG A 118 19.23 -8.75 4.65
N ILE A 119 20.45 -8.31 4.38
CA ILE A 119 21.52 -9.11 3.79
C ILE A 119 22.74 -9.00 4.69
N PRO A 120 23.04 -10.00 5.50
CA PRO A 120 24.30 -10.06 6.24
C PRO A 120 25.44 -10.49 5.31
N PHE A 121 26.58 -9.82 5.40
CA PHE A 121 27.82 -10.21 4.74
C PHE A 121 29.03 -9.76 5.58
N SER A 122 30.24 -10.16 5.22
CA SER A 122 31.45 -9.79 5.95
C SER A 122 32.51 -9.25 5.01
N VAL A 123 33.33 -8.29 5.49
CA VAL A 123 34.40 -7.65 4.72
C VAL A 123 35.72 -7.72 5.52
N GLY A 124 36.76 -8.13 4.85
CA GLY A 124 38.11 -8.22 5.43
C GLY A 124 38.44 -9.61 5.99
N SER A 125 39.71 -9.84 6.32
CA SER A 125 40.28 -11.10 6.83
C SER A 125 39.96 -11.39 8.32
N GLY A 126 38.77 -11.06 8.75
CA GLY A 126 38.26 -11.47 10.04
C GLY A 126 37.86 -12.94 9.98
N ALA A 127 38.49 -13.77 10.82
CA ALA A 127 38.08 -15.16 10.97
C ALA A 127 36.58 -15.26 11.07
N ALA A 128 35.95 -16.03 10.18
CA ALA A 128 34.57 -16.39 10.30
C ALA A 128 34.34 -16.92 11.72
N VAL A 129 33.52 -16.24 12.51
CA VAL A 129 32.94 -16.84 13.70
C VAL A 129 31.97 -17.89 13.20
N VAL A 130 32.51 -19.10 12.97
CA VAL A 130 31.73 -20.29 12.77
C VAL A 130 31.06 -20.57 14.12
N PRO A 131 29.71 -20.58 14.23
CA PRO A 131 29.11 -21.22 15.38
C PRO A 131 29.57 -22.68 15.34
N ASP A 132 30.21 -23.12 16.42
CA ASP A 132 30.77 -24.44 16.64
C ASP A 132 29.92 -25.58 16.07
N GLY A 133 30.42 -26.22 15.05
CA GLY A 133 29.75 -27.35 14.40
C GLY A 133 30.46 -27.80 13.12
N THR A 134 31.48 -28.66 13.27
CA THR A 134 32.08 -29.60 12.27
C THR A 134 31.96 -29.24 10.79
N VAL A 135 33.06 -28.75 10.24
CA VAL A 135 33.26 -28.49 8.81
C VAL A 135 33.31 -29.82 8.06
N THR A 136 32.31 -30.15 7.30
CA THR A 136 32.39 -31.14 6.19
C THR A 136 32.76 -30.36 4.92
N PRO A 137 33.87 -30.67 4.24
CA PRO A 137 34.19 -30.02 2.95
C PRO A 137 33.32 -30.66 1.89
N ASN A 138 32.38 -29.91 1.38
CA ASN A 138 31.49 -30.10 0.21
C ASN A 138 30.01 -29.87 0.50
N ALA A 139 29.67 -28.86 1.27
CA ALA A 139 28.33 -28.36 1.23
C ALA A 139 28.23 -27.33 0.07
N VAL A 140 27.52 -27.72 -0.98
CA VAL A 140 26.92 -26.76 -1.92
C VAL A 140 26.06 -25.85 -1.04
N VAL A 141 26.48 -24.62 -0.85
CA VAL A 141 25.70 -23.60 -0.14
C VAL A 141 24.51 -23.32 -1.04
N GLU A 142 23.38 -23.97 -0.74
CA GLU A 142 22.12 -23.49 -1.28
C GLU A 142 21.98 -22.02 -0.88
N PRO A 143 21.57 -21.13 -1.80
CA PRO A 143 21.36 -19.72 -1.46
C PRO A 143 20.32 -19.68 -0.34
N VAL A 144 20.78 -19.30 0.87
CA VAL A 144 19.86 -19.04 1.98
C VAL A 144 18.93 -17.95 1.47
N ALA A 145 17.69 -18.32 1.25
CA ALA A 145 16.66 -17.41 0.80
C ALA A 145 16.72 -16.17 1.71
N ALA A 146 16.89 -14.99 1.11
CA ALA A 146 16.84 -13.74 1.86
C ALA A 146 15.59 -13.77 2.71
N VAL A 147 15.73 -13.61 4.02
CA VAL A 147 14.59 -13.55 4.93
C VAL A 147 13.90 -12.23 4.61
N VAL A 148 12.86 -12.30 3.79
CA VAL A 148 11.93 -11.20 3.57
C VAL A 148 11.11 -11.12 4.86
N GLU A 149 11.52 -10.29 5.77
CA GLU A 149 10.69 -9.96 6.92
C GLU A 149 9.63 -8.97 6.44
N GLU A 150 8.38 -9.36 6.57
CA GLU A 150 7.27 -8.43 6.50
C GLU A 150 7.54 -7.33 7.54
N SER A 151 7.61 -6.09 7.08
CA SER A 151 8.09 -4.91 7.78
C SER A 151 7.76 -4.94 9.28
N ASP A 152 8.79 -4.74 10.11
CA ASP A 152 8.68 -4.36 11.52
C ASP A 152 8.10 -2.94 11.60
N SER A 153 6.83 -2.81 11.21
CA SER A 153 6.12 -1.54 11.24
C SER A 153 5.79 -1.20 12.69
N THR A 154 6.06 0.03 13.10
CA THR A 154 5.75 0.54 14.45
C THR A 154 4.27 0.41 14.78
N VAL A 155 3.41 0.37 13.77
CA VAL A 155 1.96 0.19 13.90
C VAL A 155 1.54 -1.16 13.38
N GLY A 156 1.04 -2.01 14.26
CA GLY A 156 0.64 -3.39 13.96
C GLY A 156 -0.46 -3.50 12.88
N GLU A 157 -0.46 -4.60 12.13
CA GLU A 157 -1.46 -4.92 11.10
C GLU A 157 -2.93 -4.78 11.54
N PRO A 158 -3.32 -5.12 12.80
CA PRO A 158 -4.71 -4.91 13.24
C PRO A 158 -5.18 -3.46 13.15
N ILE A 159 -4.31 -2.49 13.43
CA ILE A 159 -4.65 -1.05 13.35
C ILE A 159 -4.80 -0.64 11.89
N ARG A 160 -3.90 -1.07 11.01
CA ARG A 160 -3.96 -0.81 9.57
C ARG A 160 -5.24 -1.39 8.96
N PHE A 161 -5.55 -2.65 9.30
CA PHE A 161 -6.79 -3.29 8.89
C PHE A 161 -8.03 -2.52 9.37
N SER A 162 -8.05 -2.11 10.65
CA SER A 162 -9.16 -1.34 11.23
C SER A 162 -9.37 -0.02 10.52
N LEU A 163 -8.30 0.71 10.21
CA LEU A 163 -8.38 1.97 9.44
C LEU A 163 -8.94 1.74 8.03
N ARG A 164 -8.52 0.67 7.34
CA ARG A 164 -9.08 0.29 6.03
C ARG A 164 -10.57 -0.04 6.15
N LEU A 165 -10.93 -0.86 7.13
CA LEU A 165 -12.32 -1.26 7.38
C LEU A 165 -13.20 -0.04 7.66
N VAL A 166 -12.79 0.85 8.56
CA VAL A 166 -13.52 2.09 8.87
C VAL A 166 -13.65 2.97 7.63
N ASN A 167 -12.62 3.06 6.80
CA ASN A 167 -12.68 3.80 5.54
C ASN A 167 -13.75 3.24 4.60
N TYR A 168 -13.79 1.91 4.38
CA TYR A 168 -14.77 1.28 3.52
C TYR A 168 -16.20 1.41 4.08
N VAL A 169 -16.39 1.16 5.37
CA VAL A 169 -17.71 1.31 6.04
C VAL A 169 -18.20 2.76 5.91
N SER A 170 -17.33 3.74 6.11
CA SER A 170 -17.65 5.16 5.96
C SER A 170 -18.02 5.52 4.53
N LEU A 171 -17.30 4.97 3.55
CA LEU A 171 -17.59 5.16 2.13
C LEU A 171 -18.93 4.55 1.76
N MET A 172 -19.23 3.33 2.25
CA MET A 172 -20.52 2.66 2.04
C MET A 172 -21.67 3.45 2.67
N ALA A 173 -21.51 3.94 3.89
CA ALA A 173 -22.52 4.76 4.56
C ALA A 173 -22.81 6.05 3.78
N LEU A 174 -21.75 6.74 3.33
CA LEU A 174 -21.87 7.97 2.55
C LEU A 174 -22.54 7.69 1.19
N ALA A 175 -22.04 6.73 0.42
CA ALA A 175 -22.55 6.38 -0.90
C ALA A 175 -23.99 5.85 -0.82
N GLY A 176 -24.29 5.02 0.18
CA GLY A 176 -25.63 4.45 0.39
C GLY A 176 -26.67 5.51 0.68
N VAL A 177 -26.38 6.44 1.58
CA VAL A 177 -27.31 7.56 1.86
C VAL A 177 -27.51 8.43 0.63
N LEU A 178 -26.43 8.80 -0.07
CA LEU A 178 -26.52 9.61 -1.28
C LEU A 178 -27.35 8.91 -2.36
N MET A 179 -27.18 7.60 -2.52
CA MET A 179 -27.93 6.82 -3.49
C MET A 179 -29.40 6.62 -3.07
N ALA A 180 -29.65 6.35 -1.78
CA ALA A 180 -31.01 6.23 -1.27
C ALA A 180 -31.80 7.52 -1.46
N GLU A 181 -31.25 8.67 -1.13
CA GLU A 181 -31.85 9.98 -1.37
C GLU A 181 -32.04 10.24 -2.87
N TRP A 182 -31.13 9.77 -3.71
CA TRP A 182 -31.23 9.92 -5.16
C TRP A 182 -32.29 9.02 -5.79
N LEU A 183 -32.29 7.71 -5.45
CA LEU A 183 -33.24 6.73 -6.05
C LEU A 183 -34.66 6.88 -5.52
N LEU A 184 -34.79 7.13 -4.23
CA LEU A 184 -36.06 7.27 -3.56
C LEU A 184 -36.60 8.69 -3.65
N ALA A 185 -35.77 9.68 -4.01
CA ALA A 185 -36.02 11.09 -4.41
C ALA A 185 -37.07 11.86 -3.61
N GLN A 186 -37.56 11.33 -2.48
CA GLN A 186 -38.85 11.71 -1.94
C GLN A 186 -38.86 12.04 -0.44
N GLY A 187 -37.67 12.23 0.17
CA GLY A 187 -37.61 12.62 1.59
C GLY A 187 -38.18 11.59 2.57
N THR A 188 -38.21 10.31 2.18
CA THR A 188 -38.76 9.22 2.99
C THR A 188 -37.81 8.81 4.13
N LEU A 189 -36.52 9.00 3.99
CA LEU A 189 -35.58 8.93 5.10
C LEU A 189 -35.67 10.27 5.84
N GLY A 190 -35.94 10.25 7.16
CA GLY A 190 -35.93 11.48 7.91
C GLY A 190 -34.68 12.29 7.62
N LEU A 191 -34.80 13.43 6.98
CA LEU A 191 -33.69 14.28 6.48
C LEU A 191 -32.59 14.50 7.50
N SER A 192 -32.90 14.48 8.80
CA SER A 192 -31.95 14.62 9.88
C SER A 192 -31.02 13.41 10.05
N LEU A 193 -31.56 12.18 9.90
CA LEU A 193 -30.75 10.95 10.01
C LEU A 193 -29.85 10.79 8.80
N ALA A 194 -30.39 10.94 7.58
CA ALA A 194 -29.61 10.86 6.35
C ALA A 194 -28.45 11.84 6.35
N ARG A 195 -28.66 13.08 6.79
CA ARG A 195 -27.58 14.08 6.92
C ARG A 195 -26.53 13.68 7.94
N ARG A 196 -26.93 13.14 9.10
CA ARG A 196 -25.98 12.68 10.13
C ARG A 196 -25.13 11.53 9.61
N VAL A 197 -25.73 10.54 8.97
CA VAL A 197 -25.01 9.39 8.41
C VAL A 197 -24.07 9.83 7.28
N ALA A 198 -24.54 10.68 6.36
CA ALA A 198 -23.69 11.22 5.30
C ALA A 198 -22.52 12.02 5.86
N PHE A 199 -22.74 12.84 6.89
CA PHE A 199 -21.69 13.64 7.51
C PHE A 199 -20.68 12.76 8.27
N ILE A 200 -21.14 11.78 9.04
CA ILE A 200 -20.27 10.82 9.75
C ILE A 200 -19.47 9.99 8.74
N GLY A 201 -20.10 9.51 7.66
CA GLY A 201 -19.44 8.82 6.57
C GLY A 201 -18.37 9.69 5.91
N ALA A 202 -18.67 10.95 5.58
CA ALA A 202 -17.70 11.88 5.03
C ALA A 202 -16.52 12.15 5.97
N LEU A 203 -16.78 12.27 7.29
CA LEU A 203 -15.72 12.39 8.29
C LEU A 203 -14.80 11.17 8.32
N GLY A 204 -15.36 9.96 8.33
CA GLY A 204 -14.56 8.73 8.30
C GLY A 204 -13.73 8.63 7.03
N VAL A 205 -14.30 8.98 5.87
CA VAL A 205 -13.60 9.04 4.57
C VAL A 205 -12.46 10.08 4.58
N ALA A 206 -12.57 11.18 5.34
CA ALA A 206 -11.53 12.20 5.47
C ALA A 206 -10.44 11.81 6.48
N ILE A 207 -10.83 11.31 7.64
CA ILE A 207 -9.92 11.09 8.78
C ILE A 207 -9.06 9.84 8.57
N THR A 208 -9.63 8.75 8.05
CA THR A 208 -8.88 7.50 7.89
C THR A 208 -7.68 7.59 6.97
N PRO A 209 -7.71 8.26 5.79
CA PRO A 209 -6.52 8.43 4.97
C PRO A 209 -5.46 9.33 5.62
N LEU A 210 -5.86 10.29 6.48
CA LEU A 210 -4.90 11.09 7.24
C LEU A 210 -4.09 10.22 8.20
N PHE A 211 -4.76 9.36 8.99
CA PHE A 211 -4.06 8.42 9.87
C PHE A 211 -3.21 7.42 9.08
N GLN A 212 -3.72 6.90 7.96
CA GLN A 212 -2.95 6.02 7.09
C GLN A 212 -1.70 6.72 6.53
N LEU A 213 -1.82 8.02 6.17
CA LEU A 213 -0.67 8.81 5.70
C LEU A 213 0.36 9.02 6.82
N LEU A 214 -0.07 9.32 8.04
CA LEU A 214 0.84 9.49 9.18
C LEU A 214 1.61 8.20 9.47
N ILE A 215 0.92 7.05 9.48
CA ILE A 215 1.54 5.73 9.62
C ILE A 215 2.51 5.47 8.47
N PHE A 216 2.13 5.83 7.24
CA PHE A 216 2.96 5.65 6.06
C PHE A 216 4.24 6.50 6.13
N VAL A 217 4.15 7.76 6.61
CA VAL A 217 5.33 8.61 6.84
C VAL A 217 6.27 7.96 7.85
N ASP A 218 5.74 7.45 8.95
CA ASP A 218 6.53 6.74 9.97
C ASP A 218 7.19 5.48 9.38
N ASP A 219 6.46 4.74 8.56
CA ASP A 219 6.95 3.54 7.90
C ASP A 219 8.12 3.79 6.94
N ILE A 220 8.14 4.90 6.22
CA ILE A 220 9.22 5.21 5.26
C ILE A 220 10.35 6.03 5.87
N GLN A 221 10.21 6.47 7.12
CA GLN A 221 11.21 7.31 7.76
C GLN A 221 12.50 6.53 8.03
N ILE A 222 13.62 7.11 7.63
CA ILE A 222 14.96 6.58 7.88
C ILE A 222 15.51 7.23 9.14
N ALA A 223 16.28 6.47 9.92
CA ALA A 223 16.96 6.99 11.09
C ALA A 223 17.86 8.20 10.72
N GLY A 224 17.65 9.32 11.40
CA GLY A 224 18.42 10.56 11.18
C GLY A 224 17.74 11.62 10.29
N ASN A 225 16.66 11.28 9.57
CA ASN A 225 15.91 12.26 8.79
C ASN A 225 14.88 13.00 9.66
N SER A 226 14.61 14.28 9.33
CA SER A 226 13.54 15.02 9.98
C SER A 226 12.17 14.48 9.54
N TRP A 227 11.17 14.54 10.42
CA TRP A 227 9.81 14.13 10.09
C TRP A 227 9.26 14.89 8.86
N LEU A 228 9.66 16.15 8.69
CA LEU A 228 9.22 16.99 7.57
C LEU A 228 9.78 16.49 6.23
N SER A 229 11.04 16.01 6.18
CA SER A 229 11.60 15.41 4.97
C SER A 229 10.90 14.09 4.66
N GLY A 230 10.66 13.23 5.68
CA GLY A 230 9.90 11.98 5.51
C GLY A 230 8.47 12.21 4.99
N PHE A 231 7.81 13.30 5.42
CA PHE A 231 6.51 13.68 4.89
C PHE A 231 6.57 14.12 3.42
N GLY A 232 7.63 14.87 3.03
CA GLY A 232 7.87 15.23 1.63
C GLY A 232 8.09 14.00 0.75
N ASP A 233 8.91 13.05 1.20
CA ASP A 233 9.19 11.80 0.51
C ASP A 233 7.93 10.93 0.39
N ALA A 234 7.13 10.88 1.47
CA ALA A 234 5.84 10.18 1.46
C ALA A 234 4.91 10.71 0.38
N ILE A 235 4.67 12.02 0.34
CA ILE A 235 3.78 12.65 -0.65
C ILE A 235 4.34 12.50 -2.07
N GLY A 236 5.66 12.55 -2.24
CA GLY A 236 6.35 12.33 -3.52
C GLY A 236 6.18 10.91 -4.06
N SER A 237 5.92 9.93 -3.19
CA SER A 237 5.62 8.56 -3.58
C SER A 237 4.19 8.40 -4.10
N THR A 238 3.95 7.46 -5.00
CA THR A 238 2.59 7.18 -5.49
C THR A 238 1.61 6.81 -4.36
N PRO A 239 1.94 5.89 -3.43
CA PRO A 239 1.03 5.51 -2.36
C PRO A 239 0.71 6.66 -1.41
N GLY A 240 1.73 7.38 -0.94
CA GLY A 240 1.52 8.52 -0.05
C GLY A 240 0.82 9.69 -0.71
N GLY A 241 1.15 9.98 -1.98
CA GLY A 241 0.45 10.99 -2.78
C GLY A 241 -1.05 10.69 -2.93
N MET A 242 -1.41 9.41 -3.13
CA MET A 242 -2.82 9.00 -3.18
C MET A 242 -3.50 9.03 -1.81
N LEU A 243 -2.79 8.69 -0.72
CA LEU A 243 -3.32 8.88 0.64
C LEU A 243 -3.60 10.34 0.92
N PHE A 244 -2.68 11.23 0.56
CA PHE A 244 -2.87 12.67 0.67
C PHE A 244 -4.06 13.16 -0.18
N ALA A 245 -4.15 12.72 -1.44
CA ALA A 245 -5.28 13.06 -2.32
C ALA A 245 -6.61 12.59 -1.72
N LYS A 246 -6.68 11.36 -1.18
CA LYS A 246 -7.88 10.86 -0.49
C LYS A 246 -8.24 11.73 0.71
N ALA A 247 -7.28 12.15 1.51
CA ALA A 247 -7.52 13.02 2.66
C ALA A 247 -8.11 14.37 2.23
N VAL A 248 -7.54 15.00 1.21
CA VAL A 248 -8.03 16.27 0.65
C VAL A 248 -9.43 16.12 0.07
N LEU A 249 -9.67 15.08 -0.73
CA LEU A 249 -10.98 14.80 -1.31
C LEU A 249 -12.02 14.48 -0.23
N GLY A 250 -11.64 13.75 0.81
CA GLY A 250 -12.48 13.48 1.98
C GLY A 250 -12.88 14.76 2.71
N LEU A 251 -11.94 15.67 2.97
CA LEU A 251 -12.23 16.99 3.56
C LEU A 251 -13.16 17.82 2.68
N LEU A 252 -12.97 17.76 1.38
CA LEU A 252 -13.87 18.42 0.43
C LEU A 252 -15.29 17.82 0.50
N LEU A 253 -15.41 16.50 0.60
CA LEU A 253 -16.72 15.83 0.82
C LEU A 253 -17.37 16.28 2.12
N VAL A 254 -16.62 16.37 3.23
CA VAL A 254 -17.12 16.93 4.50
C VAL A 254 -17.67 18.35 4.30
N ALA A 255 -16.93 19.23 3.64
CA ALA A 255 -17.35 20.59 3.37
C ALA A 255 -18.60 20.65 2.49
N LEU A 256 -18.64 19.80 1.46
CA LEU A 256 -19.78 19.73 0.55
C LEU A 256 -21.02 19.13 1.23
N VAL A 257 -20.92 18.14 2.08
CA VAL A 257 -22.04 17.49 2.77
C VAL A 257 -22.58 18.35 3.93
N ARG A 258 -21.71 19.07 4.65
CA ARG A 258 -22.08 19.86 5.86
C ARG A 258 -23.16 20.93 5.64
N GLY A 259 -23.28 21.49 4.46
CA GLY A 259 -24.19 22.62 4.20
C GLY A 259 -25.43 22.27 3.39
N THR A 260 -25.79 20.99 3.22
CA THR A 260 -26.92 20.60 2.38
C THR A 260 -28.22 20.65 3.15
N ALA A 261 -29.13 21.52 2.74
CA ALA A 261 -30.56 21.38 3.04
C ALA A 261 -31.20 20.26 2.22
N ASP A 262 -30.70 20.03 0.98
CA ASP A 262 -31.19 19.04 0.03
C ASP A 262 -30.01 18.19 -0.48
N ILE A 263 -29.74 17.08 0.17
CA ILE A 263 -28.74 16.10 -0.28
C ILE A 263 -29.21 15.41 -1.58
N GLY A 264 -30.52 15.32 -1.80
CA GLY A 264 -31.13 14.59 -2.91
C GLY A 264 -31.40 15.39 -4.20
N ALA A 265 -31.17 16.71 -4.24
CA ALA A 265 -31.42 17.49 -5.44
C ALA A 265 -30.30 17.30 -6.48
N LEU A 266 -30.40 16.27 -7.31
CA LEU A 266 -29.42 15.91 -8.36
C LEU A 266 -29.05 17.04 -9.33
N ASN A 267 -29.92 17.99 -9.51
CA ASN A 267 -29.70 19.07 -10.46
C ASN A 267 -28.89 20.25 -9.89
N SER A 268 -28.51 20.17 -8.61
CA SER A 268 -27.68 21.21 -8.00
C SER A 268 -26.22 21.04 -8.41
N VAL A 269 -25.50 22.15 -8.60
CA VAL A 269 -24.05 22.16 -8.84
C VAL A 269 -23.33 21.39 -7.72
N ARG A 270 -23.83 21.51 -6.51
CA ARG A 270 -23.25 20.88 -5.33
C ARG A 270 -23.35 19.35 -5.35
N SER A 271 -24.48 18.75 -5.73
CA SER A 271 -24.59 17.30 -5.86
C SER A 271 -23.68 16.76 -6.98
N ARG A 272 -23.50 17.52 -8.06
CA ARG A 272 -22.50 17.16 -9.10
C ARG A 272 -21.09 17.21 -8.57
N LEU A 273 -20.76 18.20 -7.73
CA LEU A 273 -19.45 18.27 -7.07
C LEU A 273 -19.24 17.14 -6.08
N ILE A 274 -20.25 16.76 -5.29
CA ILE A 274 -20.18 15.58 -4.40
C ILE A 274 -19.91 14.31 -5.21
N ALA A 275 -20.66 14.10 -6.29
CA ALA A 275 -20.48 12.93 -7.16
C ALA A 275 -19.08 12.91 -7.81
N ALA A 276 -18.66 14.02 -8.38
CA ALA A 276 -17.32 14.13 -9.00
C ALA A 276 -16.20 13.88 -7.98
N THR A 277 -16.30 14.48 -6.78
CA THR A 277 -15.32 14.27 -5.70
C THR A 277 -15.33 12.82 -5.22
N GLY A 278 -16.49 12.19 -5.11
CA GLY A 278 -16.64 10.76 -4.78
C GLY A 278 -15.96 9.86 -5.82
N VAL A 279 -16.17 10.11 -7.11
CA VAL A 279 -15.52 9.37 -8.19
C VAL A 279 -14.00 9.56 -8.13
N MET A 280 -13.51 10.78 -7.95
CA MET A 280 -12.06 11.03 -7.78
C MET A 280 -11.48 10.30 -6.56
N TYR A 281 -12.23 10.24 -5.47
CA TYR A 281 -11.83 9.48 -4.28
C TYR A 281 -11.71 7.98 -4.59
N LEU A 282 -12.68 7.40 -5.31
CA LEU A 282 -12.64 6.00 -5.73
C LEU A 282 -11.46 5.71 -6.67
N VAL A 283 -11.15 6.64 -7.58
CA VAL A 283 -9.97 6.52 -8.44
C VAL A 283 -8.70 6.53 -7.60
N ALA A 284 -8.55 7.45 -6.64
CA ALA A 284 -7.40 7.50 -5.75
C ALA A 284 -7.29 6.24 -4.86
N LEU A 285 -8.43 5.65 -4.48
CA LEU A 285 -8.49 4.40 -3.72
C LEU A 285 -8.00 3.21 -4.57
N ALA A 286 -8.51 3.06 -5.78
CA ALA A 286 -8.15 1.97 -6.70
C ALA A 286 -6.69 2.09 -7.19
N TYR A 287 -6.14 3.30 -7.24
CA TYR A 287 -4.79 3.54 -7.76
C TYR A 287 -3.67 3.05 -6.82
N VAL A 288 -3.97 2.77 -5.56
CA VAL A 288 -3.05 2.17 -4.56
C VAL A 288 -3.34 0.69 -4.36
N GLY A 289 -4.40 0.15 -4.96
CA GLY A 289 -4.81 -1.23 -4.79
C GLY A 289 -4.08 -2.21 -5.72
N HIS A 290 -4.37 -3.49 -5.52
CA HIS A 290 -3.84 -4.61 -6.31
C HIS A 290 -4.17 -4.49 -7.82
N SER A 291 -5.21 -3.76 -8.18
CA SER A 291 -5.61 -3.49 -9.56
C SER A 291 -4.53 -2.79 -10.38
N ARG A 292 -3.67 -1.99 -9.74
CA ARG A 292 -2.53 -1.34 -10.40
C ARG A 292 -1.35 -2.28 -10.64
N SER A 293 -1.15 -3.28 -9.79
CA SER A 293 -0.05 -4.25 -9.90
C SER A 293 -0.35 -5.38 -10.90
N GLN A 294 -1.52 -5.38 -11.53
CA GLN A 294 -1.91 -6.34 -12.57
C GLN A 294 -1.16 -6.07 -13.89
N ALA A 295 -1.11 -7.09 -14.76
CA ALA A 295 -0.51 -6.98 -16.07
C ALA A 295 -1.18 -5.92 -16.99
N ALA A 296 -2.43 -5.55 -16.71
CA ALA A 296 -3.20 -4.53 -17.43
C ALA A 296 -3.83 -3.50 -16.48
N PRO A 297 -3.03 -2.59 -15.88
CA PRO A 297 -3.53 -1.60 -14.90
C PRO A 297 -4.59 -0.66 -15.47
N TRP A 298 -4.50 -0.36 -16.78
CA TRP A 298 -5.46 0.48 -17.50
C TRP A 298 -6.87 -0.10 -17.54
N LEU A 299 -7.01 -1.42 -17.39
CA LEU A 299 -8.29 -2.12 -17.26
C LEU A 299 -8.62 -2.40 -15.78
N GLY A 300 -7.64 -2.82 -14.99
CA GLY A 300 -7.82 -3.18 -13.57
C GLY A 300 -8.34 -2.02 -12.74
N VAL A 301 -7.77 -0.83 -12.86
CA VAL A 301 -8.19 0.36 -12.10
C VAL A 301 -9.63 0.78 -12.39
N PRO A 302 -10.10 0.94 -13.64
CA PRO A 302 -11.51 1.23 -13.92
C PRO A 302 -12.47 0.17 -13.42
N VAL A 303 -12.13 -1.12 -13.52
CA VAL A 303 -12.96 -2.22 -13.02
C VAL A 303 -13.08 -2.16 -11.49
N ASP A 304 -11.98 -1.90 -10.79
CA ASP A 304 -11.97 -1.76 -9.33
C ASP A 304 -12.80 -0.54 -8.85
N VAL A 305 -12.70 0.59 -9.55
CA VAL A 305 -13.54 1.78 -9.30
C VAL A 305 -15.02 1.43 -9.45
N LEU A 306 -15.40 0.77 -10.54
CA LEU A 306 -16.78 0.37 -10.78
C LEU A 306 -17.27 -0.66 -9.76
N HIS A 307 -16.43 -1.64 -9.42
CA HIS A 307 -16.75 -2.65 -8.41
C HIS A 307 -16.97 -2.01 -7.03
N THR A 308 -16.05 -1.15 -6.60
CA THR A 308 -16.14 -0.46 -5.31
C THR A 308 -17.34 0.50 -5.27
N ALA A 309 -17.62 1.22 -6.35
CA ALA A 309 -18.80 2.08 -6.46
C ALA A 309 -20.09 1.26 -6.35
N ALA A 310 -20.19 0.15 -7.08
CA ALA A 310 -21.34 -0.74 -7.03
C ALA A 310 -21.52 -1.37 -5.64
N ALA A 311 -20.45 -1.86 -5.03
CA ALA A 311 -20.48 -2.43 -3.68
C ALA A 311 -20.91 -1.39 -2.63
N ALA A 312 -20.33 -0.18 -2.67
CA ALA A 312 -20.67 0.90 -1.76
C ALA A 312 -22.14 1.32 -1.90
N THR A 313 -22.63 1.40 -3.13
CA THR A 313 -24.03 1.73 -3.41
C THR A 313 -24.97 0.62 -2.92
N TRP A 314 -24.64 -0.63 -3.23
CA TRP A 314 -25.51 -1.76 -2.90
C TRP A 314 -25.55 -2.03 -1.39
N LEU A 315 -24.39 -2.16 -0.75
CA LEU A 315 -24.31 -2.42 0.69
C LEU A 315 -24.78 -1.22 1.51
N GLY A 316 -24.42 -0.01 1.11
CA GLY A 316 -24.84 1.21 1.80
C GLY A 316 -26.35 1.51 1.60
N GLY A 317 -26.93 1.07 0.49
CA GLY A 317 -28.39 1.22 0.24
C GLY A 317 -29.25 0.17 0.94
N LEU A 318 -28.65 -0.92 1.47
CA LEU A 318 -29.36 -1.95 2.25
C LEU A 318 -29.35 -1.67 3.76
N ALA A 319 -28.47 -0.81 4.24
CA ALA A 319 -28.30 -0.45 5.65
C ALA A 319 -29.15 0.76 6.01
#